data_d7836c107b2f36b8c4fb30c37885df9b
#
_entry.id   d7836c107b2f36b8c4fb30c37885df9b
#
_cell.length_a   1.000
_cell.length_b   1.000
_cell.length_c   1.000
_cell.angle_alpha   90.00
_cell.angle_beta   90.00
_cell.angle_gamma   90.00
#
_symmetry.space_group_name_H-M   'P 1'
#
loop_
_entity.id
_entity.type
_entity.pdbx_description
1 polymer ?
#
loop_
_entity_poly.entity_id
_entity_poly.type
_entity_poly.pdbx_seq_one_letter_code
_entity_poly.pdbx_strand_id
1 'polypeptide(L)'
;MSRRVMFKFRLYLAGDALNSAQALANLSAFCREHLPDRHEIEVVDVFREPKRALADSIFMTPTVIVLAPPPVRRIVGTLSHTLTMLLALGLDPHVP
;
A
#
# COMPACT_ATOMS: atom_id res chain seq x y z
N MET A 1 -18.28 -16.11 15.35
CA MET A 1 -17.59 -14.83 15.43
C MET A 1 -16.65 -14.68 14.25
N SER A 2 -16.83 -13.68 13.43
CA SER A 2 -15.97 -13.48 12.28
C SER A 2 -14.71 -12.75 12.71
N ARG A 3 -13.57 -13.20 12.18
CA ARG A 3 -12.31 -12.49 12.36
C ARG A 3 -12.14 -11.49 11.26
N ARG A 4 -11.75 -10.28 11.62
CA ARG A 4 -11.36 -9.29 10.65
C ARG A 4 -9.91 -9.55 10.24
N VAL A 5 -9.69 -9.62 8.94
CA VAL A 5 -8.35 -9.76 8.41
C VAL A 5 -7.68 -8.38 8.45
N MET A 6 -6.51 -8.32 9.06
CA MET A 6 -5.71 -7.10 9.11
C MET A 6 -4.86 -7.02 7.85
N PHE A 7 -5.00 -5.92 7.12
CA PHE A 7 -4.17 -5.64 5.95
C PHE A 7 -2.99 -4.78 6.36
N LYS A 8 -1.79 -5.22 6.03
CA LYS A 8 -0.56 -4.50 6.38
C LYS A 8 0.17 -4.07 5.13
N PHE A 9 0.50 -2.80 5.07
CA PHE A 9 1.15 -2.19 3.92
C PHE A 9 2.46 -1.56 4.33
N ARG A 10 3.46 -1.66 3.45
CA ARG A 10 4.70 -0.89 3.56
C ARG A 10 4.83 -0.07 2.29
N LEU A 11 4.69 1.25 2.43
CA LEU A 11 4.73 2.17 1.30
C LEU A 11 6.09 2.85 1.24
N TYR A 12 6.82 2.61 0.16
CA TYR A 12 8.12 3.23 -0.11
C TYR A 12 7.91 4.49 -0.93
N LEU A 13 8.41 5.60 -0.41
CA LEU A 13 8.31 6.92 -1.02
C LEU A 13 9.69 7.50 -1.26
N ALA A 14 9.77 8.47 -2.16
CA ALA A 14 11.00 9.22 -2.44
C ALA A 14 10.82 10.67 -1.97
N GLY A 15 10.97 10.89 -0.67
CA GLY A 15 10.91 12.22 -0.08
C GLY A 15 9.60 12.94 -0.36
N ASP A 16 9.69 14.19 -0.80
CA ASP A 16 8.54 15.06 -1.02
C ASP A 16 8.05 15.07 -2.47
N ALA A 17 8.45 14.08 -3.28
CA ALA A 17 8.02 14.01 -4.66
C ALA A 17 6.49 13.98 -4.75
N LEU A 18 5.95 14.65 -5.78
CA LEU A 18 4.51 14.77 -5.95
C LEU A 18 3.82 13.40 -6.02
N ASN A 19 4.37 12.47 -6.79
CA ASN A 19 3.78 11.14 -6.91
C ASN A 19 3.83 10.35 -5.60
N SER A 20 4.82 10.62 -4.74
CA SER A 20 4.89 10.04 -3.40
C SER A 20 3.76 10.55 -2.51
N ALA A 21 3.51 11.86 -2.53
CA ALA A 21 2.40 12.44 -1.78
C ALA A 21 1.05 11.90 -2.27
N GLN A 22 0.90 11.76 -3.58
CA GLN A 22 -0.32 11.21 -4.18
C GLN A 22 -0.55 9.76 -3.74
N ALA A 23 0.52 8.94 -3.75
CA ALA A 23 0.41 7.54 -3.35
C ALA A 23 -0.02 7.41 -1.89
N LEU A 24 0.57 8.21 -1.00
CA LEU A 24 0.20 8.17 0.41
C LEU A 24 -1.25 8.60 0.61
N ALA A 25 -1.67 9.68 -0.04
CA ALA A 25 -3.05 10.16 0.07
C ALA A 25 -4.03 9.11 -0.47
N ASN A 26 -3.71 8.51 -1.63
CA ASN A 26 -4.57 7.51 -2.25
C ASN A 26 -4.67 6.24 -1.40
N LEU A 27 -3.55 5.75 -0.89
CA LEU A 27 -3.56 4.56 -0.04
C LEU A 27 -4.34 4.81 1.25
N SER A 28 -4.13 5.97 1.89
CA SER A 28 -4.83 6.31 3.12
C SER A 28 -6.34 6.41 2.89
N ALA A 29 -6.75 7.05 1.81
CA ALA A 29 -8.17 7.16 1.46
C ALA A 29 -8.79 5.79 1.15
N PHE A 30 -8.07 4.98 0.40
CA PHE A 30 -8.51 3.62 0.07
C PHE A 30 -8.76 2.80 1.34
N CYS A 31 -7.80 2.86 2.27
CA CYS A 31 -7.90 2.09 3.51
C CYS A 31 -9.05 2.58 4.40
N ARG A 32 -9.28 3.89 4.47
CA ARG A 32 -10.41 4.42 5.22
C ARG A 32 -11.74 3.96 4.65
N GLU A 33 -11.83 3.88 3.34
CA GLU A 33 -13.08 3.54 2.66
C GLU A 33 -13.35 2.04 2.66
N HIS A 34 -12.34 1.24 2.35
CA HIS A 34 -12.52 -0.19 2.10
C HIS A 34 -12.06 -1.09 3.23
N LEU A 35 -11.17 -0.60 4.09
CA LEU A 35 -10.58 -1.38 5.18
C LEU A 35 -10.65 -0.62 6.51
N PRO A 36 -11.82 -0.12 6.90
CA PRO A 36 -11.91 0.61 8.16
C PRO A 36 -11.55 -0.30 9.34
N ASP A 37 -10.67 0.18 10.20
CA ASP A 37 -10.19 -0.55 11.39
C ASP A 37 -9.51 -1.88 11.08
N ARG A 38 -9.11 -2.10 9.82
CA ARG A 38 -8.48 -3.34 9.38
C ARG A 38 -7.21 -3.09 8.59
N HIS A 39 -6.50 -2.00 8.85
CA HIS A 39 -5.29 -1.71 8.10
C HIS A 39 -4.21 -1.10 8.98
N GLU A 40 -2.97 -1.34 8.60
CA GLU A 40 -1.79 -0.67 9.11
C GLU A 40 -0.95 -0.24 7.92
N ILE A 41 -0.46 0.99 7.94
CA ILE A 41 0.40 1.53 6.89
C ILE A 41 1.71 1.98 7.52
N GLU A 42 2.80 1.35 7.09
CA GLU A 42 4.15 1.81 7.41
C GLU A 42 4.67 2.60 6.21
N VAL A 43 5.18 3.79 6.45
CA VAL A 43 5.74 4.64 5.39
C VAL A 43 7.25 4.66 5.55
N VAL A 44 7.96 4.35 4.45
CA VAL A 44 9.42 4.32 4.43
C VAL A 44 9.91 5.27 3.34
N ASP A 45 10.73 6.25 3.72
CA ASP A 45 11.38 7.16 2.79
C ASP A 45 12.69 6.51 2.33
N VAL A 46 12.82 6.24 1.04
CA VAL A 46 14.01 5.57 0.50
C VAL A 46 15.29 6.40 0.68
N PHE A 47 15.16 7.71 0.79
CA PHE A 47 16.31 8.58 1.02
C PHE A 47 16.81 8.51 2.46
N ARG A 48 15.92 8.24 3.40
CA ARG A 48 16.28 8.10 4.81
C ARG A 48 16.67 6.69 5.18
N GLU A 49 16.09 5.69 4.53
CA GLU A 49 16.30 4.29 4.85
C GLU A 49 16.66 3.49 3.59
N PRO A 50 17.80 3.83 2.94
CA PRO A 50 18.17 3.16 1.69
C PRO A 50 18.43 1.67 1.86
N LYS A 51 18.91 1.25 3.02
CA LYS A 51 19.18 -0.18 3.27
C LYS A 51 17.87 -1.00 3.26
N ARG A 52 16.79 -0.44 3.79
CA ARG A 52 15.50 -1.11 3.75
C ARG A 52 14.98 -1.23 2.33
N ALA A 53 15.15 -0.16 1.55
CA ALA A 53 14.73 -0.18 0.15
C ALA A 53 15.48 -1.23 -0.63
N LEU A 54 16.79 -1.35 -0.41
CA LEU A 54 17.59 -2.40 -1.05
C LEU A 54 17.18 -3.79 -0.60
N ALA A 55 16.94 -3.99 0.69
CA ALA A 55 16.53 -5.29 1.23
C ALA A 55 15.20 -5.74 0.63
N ASP A 56 14.29 -4.82 0.39
CA ASP A 56 12.99 -5.11 -0.22
C ASP A 56 13.00 -5.01 -1.74
N SER A 57 14.17 -4.82 -2.36
CA SER A 57 14.35 -4.72 -3.82
C SER A 57 13.46 -3.65 -4.43
N ILE A 58 13.47 -2.45 -3.85
CA ILE A 58 12.69 -1.32 -4.33
C ILE A 58 13.50 -0.59 -5.41
N PHE A 59 13.02 -0.62 -6.65
CA PHE A 59 13.69 0.01 -7.79
C PHE A 59 12.94 1.22 -8.32
N MET A 60 11.68 1.38 -7.94
CA MET A 60 10.82 2.48 -8.36
C MET A 60 10.01 2.97 -7.16
N THR A 61 9.73 4.25 -7.13
CA THR A 61 8.85 4.85 -6.12
C THR A 61 7.75 5.66 -6.80
N PRO A 62 6.58 5.71 -6.23
CA PRO A 62 6.13 4.97 -5.05
C PRO A 62 5.89 3.48 -5.33
N THR A 63 6.17 2.64 -4.34
CA THR A 63 5.86 1.21 -4.39
C THR A 63 5.26 0.81 -3.05
N VAL A 64 4.13 0.14 -3.08
CA VAL A 64 3.55 -0.44 -1.87
C VAL A 64 3.74 -1.95 -1.88
N ILE A 65 4.17 -2.47 -0.73
CA ILE A 65 4.21 -3.92 -0.50
C ILE A 65 3.04 -4.26 0.41
N VAL A 66 2.21 -5.19 -0.04
CA VAL A 66 1.13 -5.73 0.78
C VAL A 66 1.72 -6.90 1.56
N LEU A 67 2.00 -6.66 2.84
CA LEU A 67 2.67 -7.63 3.70
C LEU A 67 1.73 -8.71 4.21
N ALA A 68 0.49 -8.34 4.43
CA ALA A 68 -0.54 -9.25 4.94
C ALA A 68 -1.90 -8.81 4.44
N PRO A 69 -2.83 -9.73 4.19
CA PRO A 69 -2.65 -11.18 4.29
C PRO A 69 -1.81 -11.72 3.13
N PRO A 70 -1.20 -12.89 3.28
CA PRO A 70 -0.43 -13.50 2.20
C PRO A 70 -1.32 -13.83 0.99
N PRO A 71 -0.76 -13.92 -0.21
CA PRO A 71 0.67 -13.79 -0.53
C PRO A 71 1.13 -12.34 -0.52
N VAL A 72 2.44 -12.12 -0.28
CA VAL A 72 3.03 -10.79 -0.38
C VAL A 72 2.96 -10.31 -1.82
N ARG A 73 2.53 -9.07 -2.01
CA ARG A 73 2.33 -8.49 -3.34
C ARG A 73 2.92 -7.10 -3.39
N ARG A 74 3.26 -6.65 -4.58
CA ARG A 74 3.77 -5.30 -4.81
C ARG A 74 2.89 -4.57 -5.81
N ILE A 75 2.67 -3.30 -5.57
CA ILE A 75 1.95 -2.42 -6.50
C ILE A 75 2.80 -1.17 -6.67
N VAL A 76 3.13 -0.84 -7.92
CA VAL A 76 3.95 0.32 -8.24
C VAL A 76 3.05 1.43 -8.77
N GLY A 77 3.33 2.67 -8.37
CA GLY A 77 2.65 3.84 -8.87
C GLY A 77 1.86 4.59 -7.81
N THR A 78 1.04 5.53 -8.25
CA THR A 78 0.35 6.46 -7.35
C THR A 78 -0.88 5.88 -6.67
N LEU A 79 -1.25 4.64 -7.01
CA LEU A 79 -2.40 3.93 -6.40
C LEU A 79 -3.73 4.65 -6.68
N SER A 80 -3.83 5.29 -7.86
CA SER A 80 -5.01 6.07 -8.22
C SER A 80 -6.16 5.23 -8.76
N HIS A 81 -5.93 3.96 -9.07
CA HIS A 81 -6.93 3.07 -9.65
C HIS A 81 -7.53 2.16 -8.59
N THR A 82 -8.66 2.56 -8.04
CA THR A 82 -9.33 1.84 -6.96
C THR A 82 -9.64 0.38 -7.33
N LEU A 83 -10.14 0.15 -8.54
CA LEU A 83 -10.47 -1.21 -8.98
C LEU A 83 -9.24 -2.10 -8.98
N THR A 84 -8.11 -1.59 -9.48
CA THR A 84 -6.85 -2.33 -9.47
C THR A 84 -6.45 -2.71 -8.05
N MET A 85 -6.59 -1.78 -7.10
CA MET A 85 -6.30 -2.04 -5.69
C MET A 85 -7.21 -3.10 -5.11
N LEU A 86 -8.52 -3.01 -5.37
CA LEU A 86 -9.47 -3.99 -4.87
C LEU A 86 -9.13 -5.40 -5.37
N LEU A 87 -8.86 -5.51 -6.67
CA LEU A 87 -8.53 -6.81 -7.26
C LEU A 87 -7.21 -7.36 -6.72
N ALA A 88 -6.19 -6.50 -6.57
CA ALA A 88 -4.89 -6.91 -6.04
C ALA A 88 -4.99 -7.41 -4.60
N LEU A 89 -5.92 -6.88 -3.83
CA LEU A 89 -6.12 -7.28 -2.43
C LEU A 89 -7.11 -8.42 -2.27
N GLY A 90 -7.66 -8.93 -3.37
CA GLY A 90 -8.66 -9.98 -3.31
C GLY A 90 -10.01 -9.52 -2.78
N LEU A 91 -10.30 -8.22 -2.86
CA LEU A 91 -11.57 -7.67 -2.42
C LEU A 91 -12.54 -7.62 -3.60
N ASP A 92 -13.81 -7.94 -3.32
CA ASP A 92 -14.84 -7.95 -4.36
C ASP A 92 -15.33 -6.52 -4.57
N PRO A 93 -15.12 -5.94 -5.79
CA PRO A 93 -15.56 -4.58 -6.07
C PRO A 93 -17.07 -4.44 -6.16
N HIS A 94 -17.80 -5.56 -6.25
CA HIS A 94 -19.26 -5.56 -6.39
C HIS A 94 -19.97 -5.76 -5.07
N VAL A 95 -19.27 -5.94 -3.98
CA VAL A 95 -19.89 -6.06 -2.66
C VAL A 95 -20.34 -4.68 -2.20
N PRO A 96 -21.63 -4.50 -1.96
CA PRO A 96 -22.14 -3.22 -1.48
C PRO A 96 -21.61 -2.87 -0.09
#